data_aac8714bd0c7880066bbcdd855d24be3
#
_entry.id   aac8714bd0c7880066bbcdd855d24be3
#
_cell.length_a   1.000
_cell.length_b   1.000
_cell.length_c   1.000
_cell.angle_alpha   90.00
_cell.angle_beta   90.00
_cell.angle_gamma   90.00
#
_symmetry.space_group_name_H-M   'P 1'
#
loop_
_entity.id
_entity.type
_entity.pdbx_description
1 polymer ?
#
loop_
_entity_poly.entity_id
_entity_poly.type
_entity_poly.pdbx_seq_one_letter_code
_entity_poly.pdbx_strand_id
1 'polypeptide(L)'
;MQAYFVKSGRYTAGVATRYDPSTVLTAKGDHQGLATGFTIGMRFHSAPVIRLADAKPLQLGHCARADGAWRIFAFADPGGRLARELMSYLDESPSSPIRRCTPASADLDSVIDVRAVFQEGHRQVAVDALPSMLLPRKGRFGLVDYEKAYCPDLSKKPDIFDLRGISRATGAVVVVRPDQYVANVLPLDAHSELEAFFERFLLDRQPAVAARA
;
A
#
# COMPACT_ATOMS: atom_id res chain seq x y z
N MET A 1 -30.78 20.50 11.80
CA MET A 1 -30.40 19.20 12.42
C MET A 1 -29.56 18.33 11.49
N GLN A 2 -29.96 18.05 10.23
CA GLN A 2 -29.22 17.20 9.27
C GLN A 2 -27.80 17.70 9.00
N ALA A 3 -27.57 18.99 8.79
CA ALA A 3 -26.24 19.57 8.56
C ALA A 3 -25.29 19.40 9.75
N TYR A 4 -25.82 19.42 10.98
CA TYR A 4 -25.05 19.17 12.19
C TYR A 4 -24.60 17.69 12.27
N PHE A 5 -25.48 16.74 11.94
CA PHE A 5 -25.13 15.32 11.88
C PHE A 5 -24.08 15.02 10.82
N VAL A 6 -24.17 15.63 9.63
CA VAL A 6 -23.16 15.46 8.57
C VAL A 6 -21.81 16.05 9.01
N LYS A 7 -21.79 17.22 9.64
CA LYS A 7 -20.56 17.87 10.14
C LYS A 7 -19.94 17.09 11.31
N SER A 8 -20.75 16.67 12.27
CA SER A 8 -20.30 15.95 13.47
C SER A 8 -20.05 14.47 13.19
N GLY A 9 -20.75 13.84 12.24
CA GLY A 9 -20.59 12.44 11.87
C GLY A 9 -19.20 12.10 11.37
N ARG A 10 -18.52 12.99 10.66
CA ARG A 10 -17.13 12.78 10.24
C ARG A 10 -16.15 12.74 11.41
N TYR A 11 -16.39 13.56 12.44
CA TYR A 11 -15.61 13.59 13.67
C TYR A 11 -15.85 12.32 14.50
N THR A 12 -17.11 11.98 14.75
CA THR A 12 -17.46 10.78 15.55
C THR A 12 -17.05 9.47 14.87
N ALA A 13 -16.99 9.44 13.53
CA ALA A 13 -16.49 8.31 12.77
C ALA A 13 -14.93 8.25 12.69
N GLY A 14 -14.22 9.20 13.31
CA GLY A 14 -12.76 9.26 13.27
C GLY A 14 -12.16 9.60 11.91
N VAL A 15 -12.99 10.02 10.94
CA VAL A 15 -12.53 10.35 9.58
C VAL A 15 -12.18 11.82 9.39
N ALA A 16 -12.42 12.66 10.40
CA ALA A 16 -12.04 14.07 10.39
C ALA A 16 -10.67 14.33 11.07
N THR A 17 -10.13 13.34 11.79
CA THR A 17 -8.84 13.47 12.48
C THR A 17 -7.72 13.53 11.43
N ARG A 18 -6.82 14.50 11.60
CA ARG A 18 -5.61 14.63 10.80
C ARG A 18 -4.41 14.79 11.72
N TYR A 19 -3.40 13.97 11.51
CA TYR A 19 -2.11 14.09 12.17
C TYR A 19 -1.21 15.06 11.42
N ASP A 20 -0.46 15.88 12.15
CA ASP A 20 0.47 16.82 11.56
C ASP A 20 1.62 16.09 10.84
N PRO A 21 2.09 16.62 9.70
CA PRO A 21 3.19 16.02 8.93
C PRO A 21 4.54 16.02 9.66
N SER A 22 4.65 16.72 10.79
CA SER A 22 5.89 16.84 11.56
C SER A 22 6.24 15.62 12.40
N THR A 23 5.34 14.66 12.54
CA THR A 23 5.57 13.45 13.35
C THR A 23 6.54 12.48 12.66
N VAL A 24 7.19 11.63 13.46
CA VAL A 24 8.09 10.59 12.94
C VAL A 24 7.37 9.67 11.93
N LEU A 25 6.08 9.43 12.13
CA LEU A 25 5.27 8.46 11.37
C LEU A 25 4.51 9.07 10.19
N THR A 26 4.68 10.36 9.88
CA THR A 26 4.06 11.04 8.73
C THR A 26 5.08 11.87 7.97
N ALA A 27 4.96 11.89 6.64
CA ALA A 27 5.81 12.70 5.77
C ALA A 27 5.30 14.16 5.67
N LYS A 28 6.14 15.05 5.17
CA LYS A 28 5.79 16.47 4.94
C LYS A 28 4.78 16.68 3.82
N GLY A 29 4.71 15.76 2.87
CA GLY A 29 3.73 15.79 1.78
C GLY A 29 4.22 16.40 0.48
N ASP A 30 5.52 16.37 0.22
CA ASP A 30 6.15 16.93 -0.98
C ASP A 30 5.54 16.36 -2.28
N HIS A 31 5.07 15.12 -2.24
CA HIS A 31 4.44 14.42 -3.36
C HIS A 31 2.91 14.24 -3.23
N GLN A 32 2.25 14.98 -2.32
CA GLN A 32 0.81 14.84 -2.08
C GLN A 32 -0.05 15.01 -3.34
N GLY A 33 0.43 15.78 -4.32
CA GLY A 33 -0.24 16.00 -5.61
C GLY A 33 -0.45 14.73 -6.45
N LEU A 34 0.33 13.65 -6.20
CA LEU A 34 0.21 12.39 -6.93
C LEU A 34 -1.03 11.56 -6.51
N ALA A 35 -1.58 11.82 -5.31
CA ALA A 35 -2.76 11.12 -4.79
C ALA A 35 -3.54 12.03 -3.83
N THR A 36 -4.21 13.05 -4.37
CA THR A 36 -4.83 14.15 -3.60
C THR A 36 -5.94 13.68 -2.67
N GLY A 37 -6.63 12.59 -3.00
CA GLY A 37 -7.68 11.99 -2.18
C GLY A 37 -7.19 11.05 -1.08
N PHE A 38 -5.87 10.78 -1.02
CA PHE A 38 -5.20 10.10 0.09
C PHE A 38 -4.36 11.10 0.87
N THR A 39 -5.02 11.98 1.60
CA THR A 39 -4.35 13.05 2.35
C THR A 39 -3.49 12.49 3.46
N ILE A 40 -2.19 12.85 3.48
CA ILE A 40 -1.26 12.48 4.54
C ILE A 40 -1.76 12.98 5.91
N GLY A 41 -1.69 12.10 6.89
CA GLY A 41 -2.20 12.33 8.25
C GLY A 41 -3.67 12.02 8.43
N MET A 42 -4.44 11.77 7.35
CA MET A 42 -5.84 11.37 7.41
C MET A 42 -6.01 9.87 7.22
N ARG A 43 -7.18 9.38 7.63
CA ARG A 43 -7.53 7.96 7.47
C ARG A 43 -7.52 7.56 5.99
N PHE A 44 -7.02 6.36 5.71
CA PHE A 44 -7.02 5.77 4.37
C PHE A 44 -8.47 5.49 3.94
N HIS A 45 -9.00 6.34 3.09
CA HIS A 45 -10.37 6.23 2.60
C HIS A 45 -10.46 5.18 1.50
N SER A 46 -11.28 4.17 1.74
CA SER A 46 -11.51 3.10 0.78
C SER A 46 -12.20 3.56 -0.52
N ALA A 47 -12.02 2.78 -1.57
CA ALA A 47 -12.75 2.91 -2.83
C ALA A 47 -12.95 1.51 -3.44
N PRO A 48 -13.97 1.32 -4.30
CA PRO A 48 -14.24 0.04 -4.94
C PRO A 48 -13.11 -0.39 -5.88
N VAL A 49 -12.76 -1.67 -5.81
CA VAL A 49 -11.80 -2.34 -6.70
C VAL A 49 -12.28 -3.76 -7.00
N ILE A 50 -11.67 -4.39 -8.00
CA ILE A 50 -11.82 -5.81 -8.32
C ILE A 50 -10.53 -6.52 -7.91
N ARG A 51 -10.59 -7.54 -7.07
CA ARG A 51 -9.45 -8.39 -6.77
C ARG A 51 -9.13 -9.26 -7.99
N LEU A 52 -7.85 -9.29 -8.37
CA LEU A 52 -7.45 -9.93 -9.62
C LEU A 52 -7.61 -11.46 -9.57
N ALA A 53 -7.31 -12.09 -8.43
CA ALA A 53 -7.28 -13.54 -8.28
C ALA A 53 -8.62 -14.25 -8.57
N ASP A 54 -9.75 -13.62 -8.23
CA ASP A 54 -11.08 -14.24 -8.30
C ASP A 54 -12.15 -13.29 -8.88
N ALA A 55 -11.75 -12.16 -9.42
CA ALA A 55 -12.62 -11.10 -9.93
C ALA A 55 -13.66 -10.59 -8.90
N LYS A 56 -13.36 -10.70 -7.61
CA LYS A 56 -14.26 -10.29 -6.53
C LYS A 56 -14.29 -8.77 -6.37
N PRO A 57 -15.45 -8.12 -6.48
CA PRO A 57 -15.62 -6.72 -6.14
C PRO A 57 -15.50 -6.52 -4.62
N LEU A 58 -14.71 -5.54 -4.20
CA LEU A 58 -14.55 -5.20 -2.78
C LEU A 58 -14.12 -3.75 -2.59
N GLN A 59 -14.13 -3.29 -1.33
CA GLN A 59 -13.55 -2.02 -0.96
C GLN A 59 -12.06 -2.23 -0.63
N LEU A 60 -11.15 -1.48 -1.26
CA LEU A 60 -9.70 -1.66 -1.08
C LEU A 60 -9.27 -1.60 0.40
N GLY A 61 -9.88 -0.71 1.19
CA GLY A 61 -9.57 -0.58 2.62
C GLY A 61 -9.87 -1.82 3.45
N HIS A 62 -10.75 -2.71 3.00
CA HIS A 62 -11.03 -3.98 3.69
C HIS A 62 -9.86 -4.98 3.64
N CYS A 63 -8.87 -4.73 2.77
CA CYS A 63 -7.64 -5.53 2.70
C CYS A 63 -6.65 -5.17 3.82
N ALA A 64 -6.77 -3.98 4.41
CA ALA A 64 -5.92 -3.51 5.50
C ALA A 64 -6.45 -4.04 6.83
N ARG A 65 -6.00 -5.22 7.24
CA ARG A 65 -6.35 -5.83 8.52
C ARG A 65 -5.64 -5.12 9.67
N ALA A 66 -6.21 -5.19 10.89
CA ALA A 66 -5.59 -4.69 12.12
C ALA A 66 -4.61 -5.73 12.68
N ASP A 67 -3.52 -5.97 11.97
CA ASP A 67 -2.49 -6.98 12.25
C ASP A 67 -1.13 -6.38 12.65
N GLY A 68 -1.06 -5.06 12.78
CA GLY A 68 0.16 -4.34 13.14
C GLY A 68 1.10 -4.07 11.97
N ALA A 69 0.84 -4.61 10.77
CA ALA A 69 1.70 -4.39 9.62
C ALA A 69 1.44 -3.04 8.94
N TRP A 70 2.49 -2.42 8.43
CA TRP A 70 2.42 -1.29 7.50
C TRP A 70 1.89 -1.75 6.14
N ARG A 71 1.34 -0.82 5.37
CA ARG A 71 0.88 -1.10 4.00
C ARG A 71 1.54 -0.18 3.01
N ILE A 72 1.98 -0.76 1.89
CA ILE A 72 2.37 -0.03 0.68
C ILE A 72 1.34 -0.35 -0.39
N PHE A 73 0.57 0.64 -0.81
CA PHE A 73 -0.31 0.53 -1.97
C PHE A 73 0.38 1.18 -3.17
N ALA A 74 0.78 0.38 -4.15
CA ALA A 74 1.31 0.85 -5.42
C ALA A 74 0.16 0.99 -6.43
N PHE A 75 -0.18 2.22 -6.78
CA PHE A 75 -1.11 2.52 -7.88
C PHE A 75 -0.28 2.63 -9.16
N ALA A 76 -0.49 1.70 -10.09
CA ALA A 76 0.38 1.54 -11.24
C ALA A 76 0.30 2.72 -12.23
N ASP A 77 1.41 2.98 -12.91
CA ASP A 77 1.50 3.76 -14.14
C ASP A 77 0.84 3.03 -15.33
N PRO A 78 0.60 3.70 -16.46
CA PRO A 78 0.07 3.03 -17.65
C PRO A 78 0.96 1.87 -18.10
N GLY A 79 0.38 0.68 -18.26
CA GLY A 79 1.13 -0.55 -18.56
C GLY A 79 1.95 -1.11 -17.39
N GLY A 80 1.99 -0.42 -16.25
CA GLY A 80 2.55 -0.92 -14.99
C GLY A 80 4.07 -1.16 -14.98
N ARG A 81 4.85 -0.45 -15.80
CA ARG A 81 6.31 -0.61 -15.85
C ARG A 81 6.97 -0.16 -14.54
N LEU A 82 6.69 1.06 -14.11
CA LEU A 82 7.26 1.60 -12.86
C LEU A 82 6.78 0.80 -11.64
N ALA A 83 5.53 0.38 -11.64
CA ALA A 83 5.01 -0.47 -10.57
C ALA A 83 5.76 -1.82 -10.49
N ARG A 84 6.09 -2.45 -11.63
CA ARG A 84 6.90 -3.68 -11.64
C ARG A 84 8.34 -3.43 -11.18
N GLU A 85 8.96 -2.33 -11.59
CA GLU A 85 10.30 -1.94 -11.13
C GLU A 85 10.34 -1.74 -9.61
N LEU A 86 9.31 -1.08 -9.05
CA LEU A 86 9.15 -0.97 -7.60
C LEU A 86 9.03 -2.35 -6.94
N MET A 87 8.23 -3.26 -7.50
CA MET A 87 8.07 -4.61 -6.94
C MET A 87 9.39 -5.38 -6.94
N SER A 88 10.19 -5.30 -8.04
CA SER A 88 11.51 -5.91 -8.11
C SER A 88 12.47 -5.30 -7.08
N TYR A 89 12.48 -3.97 -6.94
CA TYR A 89 13.27 -3.31 -5.90
C TYR A 89 12.89 -3.81 -4.50
N LEU A 90 11.60 -3.85 -4.18
CA LEU A 90 11.11 -4.28 -2.87
C LEU A 90 11.43 -5.74 -2.57
N ASP A 91 11.44 -6.60 -3.59
CA ASP A 91 11.72 -8.04 -3.45
C ASP A 91 13.22 -8.35 -3.40
N GLU A 92 14.04 -7.70 -4.21
CA GLU A 92 15.40 -8.12 -4.50
C GLU A 92 16.47 -7.26 -3.83
N SER A 93 16.20 -5.95 -3.66
CA SER A 93 17.23 -5.04 -3.16
C SER A 93 17.54 -5.27 -1.68
N PRO A 94 18.85 -5.38 -1.32
CA PRO A 94 19.26 -5.43 0.09
C PRO A 94 18.87 -4.18 0.88
N SER A 95 18.71 -3.02 0.23
CA SER A 95 18.30 -1.77 0.84
C SER A 95 16.79 -1.66 1.01
N SER A 96 16.03 -2.55 0.39
CA SER A 96 14.57 -2.57 0.51
C SER A 96 14.11 -2.65 1.97
N PRO A 97 13.17 -1.81 2.40
CA PRO A 97 12.64 -1.87 3.77
C PRO A 97 11.97 -3.24 4.07
N ILE A 98 11.45 -3.93 3.05
CA ILE A 98 10.93 -5.30 3.20
C ILE A 98 12.05 -6.24 3.62
N ARG A 99 13.17 -6.24 2.88
CA ARG A 99 14.30 -7.15 3.13
C ARG A 99 15.06 -6.80 4.40
N ARG A 100 15.14 -5.52 4.74
CA ARG A 100 15.84 -5.06 5.94
C ARG A 100 15.06 -5.32 7.22
N CYS A 101 13.74 -5.08 7.22
CA CYS A 101 12.96 -5.04 8.45
C CYS A 101 12.17 -6.32 8.72
N THR A 102 11.98 -7.22 7.72
CA THR A 102 11.23 -8.47 7.94
C THR A 102 12.16 -9.54 8.54
N PRO A 103 11.81 -10.14 9.70
CA PRO A 103 12.57 -11.24 10.27
C PRO A 103 12.65 -12.45 9.30
N ALA A 104 13.81 -13.13 9.27
CA ALA A 104 14.04 -14.24 8.34
C ALA A 104 13.07 -15.43 8.54
N SER A 105 12.52 -15.59 9.73
CA SER A 105 11.56 -16.66 10.08
C SER A 105 10.10 -16.27 9.89
N ALA A 106 9.83 -15.03 9.50
CA ALA A 106 8.47 -14.51 9.33
C ALA A 106 8.06 -14.46 7.85
N ASP A 107 6.77 -14.42 7.59
CA ASP A 107 6.26 -14.20 6.24
C ASP A 107 6.71 -12.82 5.71
N LEU A 108 6.99 -12.74 4.41
CA LEU A 108 7.56 -11.55 3.77
C LEU A 108 6.76 -10.27 4.02
N ASP A 109 5.44 -10.41 4.16
CA ASP A 109 4.49 -9.32 4.37
C ASP A 109 4.09 -9.09 5.84
N SER A 110 4.83 -9.66 6.80
CA SER A 110 4.49 -9.60 8.23
C SER A 110 4.74 -8.22 8.85
N VAL A 111 5.71 -7.45 8.34
CA VAL A 111 6.04 -6.10 8.82
C VAL A 111 5.49 -5.04 7.87
N ILE A 112 5.69 -5.23 6.57
CA ILE A 112 5.21 -4.33 5.52
C ILE A 112 4.51 -5.18 4.46
N ASP A 113 3.20 -4.98 4.31
CA ASP A 113 2.35 -5.66 3.34
C ASP A 113 2.22 -4.81 2.07
N VAL A 114 2.69 -5.33 0.94
CA VAL A 114 2.68 -4.64 -0.36
C VAL A 114 1.49 -5.09 -1.19
N ARG A 115 0.78 -4.13 -1.78
CA ARG A 115 -0.37 -4.36 -2.64
C ARG A 115 -0.31 -3.45 -3.86
N ALA A 116 -0.81 -3.91 -4.99
CA ALA A 116 -0.85 -3.13 -6.21
C ALA A 116 -2.27 -2.96 -6.76
N VAL A 117 -2.54 -1.80 -7.34
CA VAL A 117 -3.76 -1.52 -8.11
C VAL A 117 -3.33 -1.14 -9.51
N PHE A 118 -3.60 -2.00 -10.49
CA PHE A 118 -3.32 -1.76 -11.90
C PHE A 118 -4.39 -0.84 -12.50
N GLN A 119 -4.13 -0.23 -13.66
CA GLN A 119 -5.10 0.66 -14.31
C GLN A 119 -6.03 -0.10 -15.27
N GLU A 120 -5.58 -1.22 -15.76
CA GLU A 120 -6.28 -2.09 -16.68
C GLU A 120 -7.44 -2.82 -16.00
N GLY A 121 -8.42 -3.26 -16.77
CA GLY A 121 -9.48 -4.14 -16.28
C GLY A 121 -8.93 -5.52 -15.87
N HIS A 122 -9.51 -6.13 -14.86
CA HIS A 122 -9.06 -7.40 -14.29
C HIS A 122 -8.90 -8.55 -15.30
N ARG A 123 -9.58 -8.49 -16.46
CA ARG A 123 -9.45 -9.49 -17.53
C ARG A 123 -8.23 -9.27 -18.44
N GLN A 124 -7.57 -8.12 -18.31
CA GLN A 124 -6.45 -7.74 -19.15
C GLN A 124 -5.09 -7.95 -18.40
N VAL A 125 -5.14 -8.20 -17.10
CA VAL A 125 -3.96 -8.47 -16.28
C VAL A 125 -3.90 -9.97 -15.97
N ALA A 126 -2.88 -10.64 -16.45
CA ALA A 126 -2.66 -12.06 -16.18
C ALA A 126 -2.05 -12.27 -14.79
N VAL A 127 -2.62 -13.19 -14.01
CA VAL A 127 -2.16 -13.47 -12.63
C VAL A 127 -0.77 -14.08 -12.61
N ASP A 128 -0.44 -14.91 -13.59
CA ASP A 128 0.86 -15.57 -13.77
C ASP A 128 1.98 -14.62 -14.21
N ALA A 129 1.62 -13.44 -14.71
CA ALA A 129 2.56 -12.38 -15.07
C ALA A 129 2.80 -11.37 -13.92
N LEU A 130 2.24 -11.59 -12.74
CA LEU A 130 2.45 -10.72 -11.59
C LEU A 130 3.87 -10.88 -11.02
N PRO A 131 4.50 -9.79 -10.55
CA PRO A 131 5.75 -9.86 -9.80
C PRO A 131 5.63 -10.76 -8.55
N SER A 132 6.71 -11.45 -8.18
CA SER A 132 6.81 -12.33 -7.00
C SER A 132 6.38 -11.65 -5.70
N MET A 133 6.69 -10.35 -5.55
CA MET A 133 6.27 -9.53 -4.41
C MET A 133 4.74 -9.51 -4.21
N LEU A 134 3.96 -9.66 -5.29
CA LEU A 134 2.49 -9.71 -5.24
C LEU A 134 1.94 -11.15 -5.14
N LEU A 135 2.82 -12.15 -5.11
CA LEU A 135 2.51 -13.57 -4.96
C LEU A 135 3.34 -14.20 -3.82
N PRO A 136 3.39 -13.60 -2.62
CA PRO A 136 4.24 -14.08 -1.55
C PRO A 136 3.77 -15.46 -1.09
N ARG A 137 4.76 -16.29 -0.69
CA ARG A 137 4.47 -17.57 -0.03
C ARG A 137 4.34 -17.35 1.47
N LYS A 138 3.29 -17.92 2.08
CA LYS A 138 2.93 -17.66 3.48
C LYS A 138 2.75 -18.93 4.28
N GLY A 139 3.05 -18.76 5.58
CA GLY A 139 2.87 -19.79 6.58
C GLY A 139 3.76 -21.00 6.36
N ARG A 140 3.64 -22.00 7.27
CA ARG A 140 4.50 -23.17 7.30
C ARG A 140 4.43 -24.05 6.04
N PHE A 141 3.36 -23.95 5.26
CA PHE A 141 3.17 -24.73 4.02
C PHE A 141 3.60 -23.98 2.76
N GLY A 142 4.03 -22.73 2.88
CA GLY A 142 4.47 -21.91 1.74
C GLY A 142 3.37 -21.71 0.69
N LEU A 143 2.12 -21.56 1.08
CA LEU A 143 1.00 -21.34 0.15
C LEU A 143 1.09 -19.93 -0.44
N VAL A 144 0.82 -19.81 -1.74
CA VAL A 144 0.84 -18.52 -2.43
C VAL A 144 -0.38 -17.68 -2.03
N ASP A 145 -0.12 -16.44 -1.61
CA ASP A 145 -1.18 -15.45 -1.37
C ASP A 145 -1.46 -14.68 -2.67
N TYR A 146 -2.63 -14.91 -3.25
CA TYR A 146 -3.10 -14.26 -4.48
C TYR A 146 -3.88 -12.97 -4.23
N GLU A 147 -3.98 -12.49 -2.98
CA GLU A 147 -4.84 -11.36 -2.61
C GLU A 147 -4.14 -10.00 -2.60
N LYS A 148 -3.03 -9.84 -3.32
CA LYS A 148 -2.21 -8.62 -3.31
C LYS A 148 -2.45 -7.68 -4.50
N ALA A 149 -3.11 -8.17 -5.57
CA ALA A 149 -3.29 -7.44 -6.81
C ALA A 149 -4.77 -7.10 -7.07
N TYR A 150 -5.00 -5.87 -7.51
CA TYR A 150 -6.33 -5.31 -7.75
C TYR A 150 -6.36 -4.52 -9.05
N CYS A 151 -7.58 -4.34 -9.57
CA CYS A 151 -7.89 -3.48 -10.72
C CYS A 151 -9.07 -2.56 -10.37
N PRO A 152 -9.27 -1.45 -11.08
CA PRO A 152 -10.45 -0.62 -10.90
C PRO A 152 -11.71 -1.38 -11.35
N ASP A 153 -12.84 -1.08 -10.73
CA ASP A 153 -14.14 -1.52 -11.22
C ASP A 153 -14.56 -0.60 -12.38
N LEU A 154 -14.19 -0.98 -13.60
CA LEU A 154 -14.47 -0.19 -14.81
C LEU A 154 -15.97 -0.11 -15.16
N SER A 155 -16.83 -0.90 -14.50
CA SER A 155 -18.29 -0.79 -14.63
C SER A 155 -18.85 0.40 -13.87
N LYS A 156 -18.06 0.98 -12.93
CA LYS A 156 -18.42 2.13 -12.10
C LYS A 156 -17.51 3.30 -12.42
N LYS A 157 -18.12 4.47 -12.61
CA LYS A 157 -17.39 5.73 -12.74
C LYS A 157 -17.94 6.74 -11.72
N PRO A 158 -17.07 7.51 -11.06
CA PRO A 158 -15.61 7.48 -11.11
C PRO A 158 -15.02 6.21 -10.44
N ASP A 159 -13.88 5.73 -10.96
CA ASP A 159 -13.15 4.61 -10.38
C ASP A 159 -12.18 5.08 -9.25
N ILE A 160 -11.38 4.15 -8.69
CA ILE A 160 -10.48 4.45 -7.57
C ILE A 160 -9.45 5.52 -7.89
N PHE A 161 -8.90 5.57 -9.13
CA PHE A 161 -7.93 6.60 -9.52
C PHE A 161 -8.58 7.98 -9.51
N ASP A 162 -9.78 8.10 -10.07
CA ASP A 162 -10.54 9.36 -10.10
C ASP A 162 -11.00 9.77 -8.70
N LEU A 163 -11.57 8.81 -7.93
CA LEU A 163 -12.09 9.04 -6.57
C LEU A 163 -10.99 9.47 -5.60
N ARG A 164 -9.75 9.04 -5.81
CA ARG A 164 -8.61 9.32 -4.95
C ARG A 164 -7.61 10.28 -5.57
N GLY A 165 -7.94 10.86 -6.72
CA GLY A 165 -7.11 11.86 -7.40
C GLY A 165 -5.69 11.34 -7.63
N ILE A 166 -5.57 10.09 -8.06
CA ILE A 166 -4.28 9.45 -8.32
C ILE A 166 -3.83 9.80 -9.73
N SER A 167 -2.58 10.23 -9.87
CA SER A 167 -1.99 10.49 -11.17
C SER A 167 -1.99 9.24 -12.04
N ARG A 168 -2.80 9.24 -13.09
CA ARG A 168 -2.81 8.13 -14.04
C ARG A 168 -1.54 8.07 -14.88
N ALA A 169 -0.91 9.21 -15.13
CA ALA A 169 0.29 9.28 -15.97
C ALA A 169 1.52 8.64 -15.31
N THR A 170 1.65 8.79 -14.00
CA THR A 170 2.85 8.38 -13.25
C THR A 170 2.58 7.30 -12.20
N GLY A 171 1.31 7.05 -11.86
CA GLY A 171 0.98 6.26 -10.70
C GLY A 171 1.37 6.95 -9.39
N ALA A 172 1.30 6.22 -8.30
CA ALA A 172 1.73 6.69 -6.97
C ALA A 172 1.95 5.52 -6.00
N VAL A 173 2.81 5.70 -5.04
CA VAL A 173 2.92 4.88 -3.82
C VAL A 173 2.17 5.59 -2.70
N VAL A 174 1.29 4.87 -2.01
CA VAL A 174 0.62 5.35 -0.80
C VAL A 174 1.04 4.45 0.36
N VAL A 175 1.76 5.01 1.33
CA VAL A 175 2.16 4.31 2.54
C VAL A 175 1.13 4.54 3.63
N VAL A 176 0.64 3.45 4.21
CA VAL A 176 -0.42 3.47 5.22
C VAL A 176 0.07 2.80 6.51
N ARG A 177 -0.14 3.47 7.63
CA ARG A 177 0.20 3.02 8.97
C ARG A 177 -0.66 1.82 9.40
N PRO A 178 -0.22 1.04 10.41
CA PRO A 178 -1.02 -0.05 10.99
C PRO A 178 -2.40 0.39 11.50
N ASP A 179 -2.54 1.63 11.97
CA ASP A 179 -3.79 2.24 12.41
C ASP A 179 -4.63 2.83 11.26
N GLN A 180 -4.25 2.52 10.00
CA GLN A 180 -4.96 2.91 8.78
C GLN A 180 -4.92 4.42 8.44
N TYR A 181 -3.93 5.15 8.92
CA TYR A 181 -3.69 6.53 8.49
C TYR A 181 -2.65 6.59 7.37
N VAL A 182 -2.88 7.47 6.39
CA VAL A 182 -1.92 7.72 5.32
C VAL A 182 -0.69 8.38 5.91
N ALA A 183 0.46 7.78 5.71
CA ALA A 183 1.73 8.23 6.27
C ALA A 183 2.60 8.96 5.26
N ASN A 184 2.58 8.53 4.00
CA ASN A 184 3.36 9.12 2.93
C ASN A 184 2.69 8.87 1.57
N VAL A 185 2.99 9.76 0.61
CA VAL A 185 2.68 9.60 -0.82
C VAL A 185 3.98 9.86 -1.57
N LEU A 186 4.38 8.94 -2.46
CA LEU A 186 5.64 8.98 -3.19
C LEU A 186 5.44 8.61 -4.67
N PRO A 187 6.35 9.05 -5.57
CA PRO A 187 6.46 8.45 -6.90
C PRO A 187 6.80 6.96 -6.84
N LEU A 188 6.47 6.21 -7.89
CA LEU A 188 6.77 4.77 -7.95
C LEU A 188 8.28 4.48 -8.01
N ASP A 189 9.08 5.40 -8.52
CA ASP A 189 10.54 5.32 -8.66
C ASP A 189 11.33 5.97 -7.50
N ALA A 190 10.64 6.50 -6.49
CA ALA A 190 11.28 7.15 -5.33
C ALA A 190 11.78 6.13 -4.29
N HIS A 191 12.58 5.16 -4.71
CA HIS A 191 13.04 4.04 -3.86
C HIS A 191 13.82 4.53 -2.63
N SER A 192 14.74 5.47 -2.81
CA SER A 192 15.56 6.02 -1.71
C SER A 192 14.74 6.81 -0.69
N GLU A 193 13.68 7.53 -1.14
CA GLU A 193 12.79 8.24 -0.23
C GLU A 193 11.90 7.26 0.56
N LEU A 194 11.49 6.16 -0.06
CA LEU A 194 10.74 5.09 0.62
C LEU A 194 11.59 4.39 1.67
N GLU A 195 12.86 4.11 1.34
CA GLU A 195 13.86 3.57 2.28
C GLU A 195 14.06 4.51 3.46
N ALA A 196 14.44 5.76 3.20
CA ALA A 196 14.66 6.78 4.23
C ALA A 196 13.42 7.03 5.11
N PHE A 197 12.21 6.87 4.55
CA PHE A 197 10.98 7.00 5.34
C PHE A 197 10.91 5.91 6.41
N PHE A 198 11.13 4.64 6.06
CA PHE A 198 11.02 3.53 6.99
C PHE A 198 12.20 3.44 7.98
N GLU A 199 13.40 3.87 7.60
CA GLU A 199 14.58 3.93 8.48
C GLU A 199 14.39 4.80 9.72
N ARG A 200 13.46 5.73 9.67
CA ARG A 200 13.19 6.65 10.79
C ARG A 200 12.62 5.95 12.02
N PHE A 201 12.02 4.76 11.87
CA PHE A 201 11.29 4.11 12.95
C PHE A 201 11.24 2.58 12.89
N LEU A 202 11.58 1.95 11.77
CA LEU A 202 11.73 0.50 11.71
C LEU A 202 13.20 0.12 11.95
N LEU A 203 13.39 -0.94 12.71
CA LEU A 203 14.72 -1.49 12.98
C LEU A 203 15.06 -2.54 11.91
N ASP A 204 16.33 -2.56 11.53
CA ASP A 204 16.85 -3.65 10.71
C ASP A 204 16.72 -4.99 11.45
N ARG A 205 16.40 -6.05 10.69
CA ARG A 205 16.42 -7.40 11.24
C ARG A 205 17.80 -7.70 11.83
N GLN A 206 17.83 -8.19 13.04
CA GLN A 206 19.07 -8.71 13.59
C GLN A 206 19.51 -9.94 12.77
N PRO A 207 20.80 -10.06 12.41
CA PRO A 207 21.30 -11.31 11.83
C PRO A 207 20.93 -12.45 12.78
N ALA A 208 20.46 -13.58 12.21
CA ALA A 208 20.14 -14.74 13.01
C ALA A 208 21.35 -15.06 13.91
N VAL A 209 21.17 -14.97 15.22
CA VAL A 209 22.21 -15.40 16.16
C VAL A 209 22.42 -16.88 15.87
N ALA A 210 23.59 -17.23 15.34
CA ALA A 210 23.96 -18.63 15.12
C ALA A 210 23.71 -19.37 16.42
N ALA A 211 22.80 -20.35 16.42
CA ALA A 211 22.57 -21.19 17.58
C ALA A 211 23.94 -21.78 17.95
N ARG A 212 24.47 -21.39 19.10
CA ARG A 212 25.66 -22.03 19.65
C ARG A 212 25.29 -23.48 19.88
N ALA A 213 25.91 -24.36 19.11
CA ALA A 213 25.85 -25.81 19.28
C ALA A 213 26.42 -26.23 20.63
#